data_f9be6c8f0c26e1ab7bbdab0693baf636
#
_entry.id   f9be6c8f0c26e1ab7bbdab0693baf636
#
_cell.length_a   1.000
_cell.length_b   1.000
_cell.length_c   1.000
_cell.angle_alpha   90.00
_cell.angle_beta   90.00
_cell.angle_gamma   90.00
#
_symmetry.space_group_name_H-M   'P 1'
#
loop_
_entity.id
_entity.type
_entity.pdbx_description
1 polymer ?
#
loop_
_entity_poly.entity_id
_entity_poly.type
_entity_poly.pdbx_seq_one_letter_code
_entity_poly.pdbx_strand_id
1 'polypeptide(L)'
;GEQIEQITADGLQSGNAFVLKATQTENNKISVHSAVKYDLIGKLAEGTVLTRRTIADILNGVNAAVFAQYKLNPESFIAEAIRVINEQKATVIIEHLAYDTVEETFDLDIFTAGQTKQDLSKAGNKLERHIYDYVLTDSNIERQFVEELDTSKDVVVYAKLPRGFLIPTPVGDYNPDWAISFKEGAVKHVYFVAETKGSMSSMELREIEKTKIKCARKFFDDINKKFAPGQVKYDVVDSFGKLMEIVK
;
A
#
# COMPACT_ATOMS: atom_id res chain seq x y z
N GLY A 1 30.09 -9.38 -8.29
CA GLY A 1 29.49 -8.24 -7.63
C GLY A 1 28.02 -8.16 -7.98
N GLU A 2 27.16 -8.02 -7.02
CA GLU A 2 25.74 -7.81 -7.25
C GLU A 2 25.53 -6.40 -7.83
N GLN A 3 24.94 -6.33 -9.01
CA GLN A 3 24.40 -5.06 -9.53
C GLN A 3 23.00 -4.89 -8.95
N ILE A 4 22.83 -3.89 -8.12
CA ILE A 4 21.51 -3.52 -7.60
C ILE A 4 20.92 -2.50 -8.57
N GLU A 5 19.92 -2.94 -9.31
CA GLU A 5 19.21 -2.14 -10.28
C GLU A 5 17.83 -1.78 -9.76
N GLN A 6 17.41 -0.58 -10.00
CA GLN A 6 16.07 -0.12 -9.64
C GLN A 6 15.31 0.26 -10.90
N ILE A 7 14.17 -0.40 -11.13
CA ILE A 7 13.22 -0.02 -12.17
C ILE A 7 12.30 1.06 -11.61
N THR A 8 12.08 2.13 -12.32
CA THR A 8 11.15 3.20 -11.95
C THR A 8 10.03 3.32 -12.96
N ALA A 9 8.85 3.75 -12.48
CA ALA A 9 7.69 3.98 -13.33
C ALA A 9 7.96 5.04 -14.42
N ASP A 10 8.60 6.15 -14.04
CA ASP A 10 8.98 7.22 -14.96
C ASP A 10 10.00 6.73 -16.00
N GLY A 11 10.89 5.83 -15.59
CA GLY A 11 11.85 5.19 -16.48
C GLY A 11 11.17 4.30 -17.54
N LEU A 12 10.09 3.58 -17.21
CA LEU A 12 9.31 2.80 -18.18
C LEU A 12 8.62 3.70 -19.22
N GLN A 13 8.04 4.82 -18.77
CA GLN A 13 7.36 5.77 -19.65
C GLN A 13 8.35 6.50 -20.58
N SER A 14 9.54 6.83 -20.08
CA SER A 14 10.60 7.50 -20.85
C SER A 14 11.49 6.54 -21.66
N GLY A 15 11.25 5.24 -21.59
CA GLY A 15 12.12 4.21 -22.18
C GLY A 15 13.40 3.93 -21.37
N ASN A 16 13.57 4.54 -20.21
CA ASN A 16 14.71 4.41 -19.29
C ASN A 16 14.30 3.76 -17.97
N ALA A 17 13.56 2.66 -18.04
CA ALA A 17 12.97 2.01 -16.85
C ALA A 17 14.00 1.53 -15.82
N PHE A 18 15.22 1.26 -16.25
CA PHE A 18 16.25 0.68 -15.41
C PHE A 18 17.37 1.68 -15.15
N VAL A 19 17.61 1.99 -13.90
CA VAL A 19 18.69 2.89 -13.47
C VAL A 19 19.69 2.09 -12.68
N LEU A 20 20.96 2.11 -13.09
CA LEU A 20 22.06 1.52 -12.34
C LEU A 20 22.27 2.30 -11.03
N LYS A 21 21.99 1.67 -9.90
CA LYS A 21 22.11 2.29 -8.58
C LYS A 21 23.52 2.24 -8.01
N ALA A 22 24.30 1.23 -8.38
CA ALA A 22 25.73 1.11 -8.07
C ALA A 22 26.39 0.11 -8.97
N THR A 23 27.60 0.41 -9.45
CA THR A 23 28.47 -0.54 -10.16
C THR A 23 29.61 -0.90 -9.26
N GLN A 24 29.60 -2.09 -8.67
CA GLN A 24 30.84 -2.68 -8.14
C GLN A 24 31.50 -3.47 -9.25
N THR A 25 32.59 -2.95 -9.76
CA THR A 25 33.38 -3.59 -10.80
C THR A 25 34.25 -4.67 -10.17
N GLU A 26 33.73 -5.88 -10.03
CA GLU A 26 34.58 -7.05 -9.99
C GLU A 26 34.66 -7.66 -11.39
N ASN A 27 35.87 -7.71 -11.94
CA ASN A 27 36.18 -8.31 -13.24
C ASN A 27 36.04 -9.84 -13.18
N ASN A 28 34.82 -10.34 -13.10
CA ASN A 28 34.54 -11.74 -13.38
C ASN A 28 33.80 -11.80 -14.71
N LYS A 29 34.58 -11.95 -15.79
CA LYS A 29 34.07 -12.41 -17.08
C LYS A 29 33.59 -13.86 -16.95
N ILE A 30 32.46 -14.07 -16.32
CA ILE A 30 31.71 -15.31 -16.45
C ILE A 30 30.61 -15.01 -17.48
N SER A 31 30.92 -15.27 -18.72
CA SER A 31 29.91 -15.41 -19.77
C SER A 31 29.13 -16.70 -19.48
N VAL A 32 28.10 -16.61 -18.66
CA VAL A 32 27.12 -17.67 -18.56
C VAL A 32 26.23 -17.56 -19.79
N HIS A 33 26.66 -18.16 -20.88
CA HIS A 33 25.76 -18.53 -21.96
C HIS A 33 24.82 -19.61 -21.39
N SER A 34 23.77 -19.18 -20.69
CA SER A 34 22.73 -20.10 -20.30
C SER A 34 22.01 -20.56 -21.58
N ALA A 35 22.08 -21.87 -21.84
CA ALA A 35 21.34 -22.51 -22.94
C ALA A 35 19.83 -22.49 -22.71
N VAL A 36 19.37 -21.93 -21.63
CA VAL A 36 17.96 -21.80 -21.26
C VAL A 36 17.35 -20.66 -22.06
N LYS A 37 16.53 -20.98 -23.02
CA LYS A 37 15.70 -20.00 -23.75
C LYS A 37 14.53 -19.61 -22.82
N TYR A 38 14.63 -18.45 -22.20
CA TYR A 38 13.49 -17.89 -21.48
C TYR A 38 12.44 -17.38 -22.47
N ASP A 39 11.19 -17.81 -22.33
CA ASP A 39 10.05 -17.14 -22.96
C ASP A 39 9.73 -15.86 -22.18
N LEU A 40 10.53 -14.81 -22.38
CA LEU A 40 10.38 -13.52 -21.71
C LEU A 40 8.96 -12.98 -21.83
N ILE A 41 8.42 -12.96 -23.06
CA ILE A 41 7.08 -12.44 -23.33
C ILE A 41 6.03 -13.28 -22.60
N GLY A 42 6.17 -14.60 -22.59
CA GLY A 42 5.24 -15.49 -21.88
C GLY A 42 5.26 -15.26 -20.36
N LYS A 43 6.45 -15.22 -19.76
CA LYS A 43 6.59 -14.98 -18.33
C LYS A 43 6.05 -13.62 -17.89
N LEU A 44 6.31 -12.57 -18.67
CA LEU A 44 5.74 -11.25 -18.41
C LEU A 44 4.22 -11.22 -18.60
N ALA A 45 3.69 -11.86 -19.63
CA ALA A 45 2.26 -11.96 -19.88
C ALA A 45 1.55 -12.69 -18.73
N GLU A 46 2.11 -13.79 -18.25
CA GLU A 46 1.59 -14.56 -17.12
C GLU A 46 1.61 -13.73 -15.83
N GLY A 47 2.75 -13.09 -15.50
CA GLY A 47 2.90 -12.32 -14.26
C GLY A 47 2.13 -11.00 -14.23
N THR A 48 1.73 -10.47 -15.40
CA THR A 48 0.98 -9.20 -15.50
C THR A 48 -0.48 -9.37 -15.92
N VAL A 49 -0.87 -10.58 -16.35
CA VAL A 49 -2.20 -10.86 -16.94
C VAL A 49 -2.47 -9.97 -18.17
N LEU A 50 -1.42 -9.59 -18.90
CA LEU A 50 -1.53 -8.85 -20.15
C LEU A 50 -1.35 -9.79 -21.35
N THR A 51 -1.83 -9.35 -22.52
CA THR A 51 -1.63 -10.15 -23.74
C THR A 51 -0.16 -10.15 -24.16
N ARG A 52 0.30 -11.22 -24.80
CA ARG A 52 1.67 -11.29 -25.37
C ARG A 52 1.97 -10.12 -26.32
N ARG A 53 0.96 -9.65 -27.07
CA ARG A 53 1.08 -8.49 -27.96
C ARG A 53 1.36 -7.22 -27.16
N THR A 54 0.59 -6.95 -26.12
CA THR A 54 0.79 -5.78 -25.24
C THR A 54 2.18 -5.81 -24.61
N ILE A 55 2.64 -6.98 -24.15
CA ILE A 55 3.99 -7.13 -23.60
C ILE A 55 5.06 -6.85 -24.66
N ALA A 56 4.88 -7.34 -25.87
CA ALA A 56 5.83 -7.06 -26.97
C ALA A 56 5.89 -5.55 -27.29
N ASP A 57 4.75 -4.87 -27.30
CA ASP A 57 4.68 -3.42 -27.52
C ASP A 57 5.39 -2.65 -26.41
N ILE A 58 5.20 -3.04 -25.15
CA ILE A 58 5.91 -2.46 -23.98
C ILE A 58 7.43 -2.66 -24.14
N LEU A 59 7.87 -3.89 -24.43
CA LEU A 59 9.30 -4.20 -24.55
C LEU A 59 9.96 -3.47 -25.72
N ASN A 60 9.24 -3.22 -26.80
CA ASN A 60 9.73 -2.44 -27.95
C ASN A 60 9.97 -0.96 -27.58
N GLY A 61 9.27 -0.44 -26.56
CA GLY A 61 9.47 0.90 -26.03
C GLY A 61 10.63 1.02 -25.02
N VAL A 62 11.19 -0.10 -24.56
CA VAL A 62 12.27 -0.10 -23.59
C VAL A 62 13.61 0.26 -24.27
N ASN A 63 14.38 1.14 -23.64
CA ASN A 63 15.71 1.50 -24.11
C ASN A 63 16.61 0.27 -24.27
N ALA A 64 17.36 0.18 -25.39
CA ALA A 64 18.19 -0.97 -25.70
C ALA A 64 19.26 -1.28 -24.65
N ALA A 65 19.85 -0.25 -24.01
CA ALA A 65 20.84 -0.42 -22.95
C ALA A 65 20.20 -1.02 -21.69
N VAL A 66 18.97 -0.61 -21.38
CA VAL A 66 18.17 -1.15 -20.28
C VAL A 66 17.79 -2.60 -20.58
N PHE A 67 17.30 -2.87 -21.79
CA PHE A 67 16.94 -4.21 -22.20
C PHE A 67 18.14 -5.18 -22.21
N ALA A 68 19.37 -4.68 -22.42
CA ALA A 68 20.58 -5.50 -22.37
C ALA A 68 20.79 -6.15 -20.98
N GLN A 69 20.24 -5.59 -19.92
CA GLN A 69 20.33 -6.14 -18.57
C GLN A 69 19.61 -7.48 -18.44
N TYR A 70 18.59 -7.73 -19.25
CA TYR A 70 17.96 -9.06 -19.38
C TYR A 70 18.98 -10.17 -19.65
N LYS A 71 20.04 -9.89 -20.41
CA LYS A 71 21.10 -10.86 -20.70
C LYS A 71 22.01 -11.15 -19.50
N LEU A 72 22.09 -10.22 -18.56
CA LEU A 72 22.92 -10.34 -17.35
C LEU A 72 22.20 -11.12 -16.26
N ASN A 73 20.95 -10.79 -16.00
CA ASN A 73 20.12 -11.46 -15.00
C ASN A 73 18.64 -11.52 -15.45
N PRO A 74 18.27 -12.55 -16.23
CA PRO A 74 16.93 -12.69 -16.78
C PRO A 74 15.84 -12.74 -15.72
N GLU A 75 16.07 -13.42 -14.60
CA GLU A 75 15.07 -13.60 -13.54
C GLU A 75 14.78 -12.32 -12.80
N SER A 76 15.82 -11.58 -12.42
CA SER A 76 15.69 -10.28 -11.77
C SER A 76 14.98 -9.28 -12.70
N PHE A 77 15.38 -9.24 -13.98
CA PHE A 77 14.73 -8.39 -14.99
C PHE A 77 13.24 -8.69 -15.10
N ILE A 78 12.86 -9.99 -15.19
CA ILE A 78 11.47 -10.42 -15.31
C ILE A 78 10.67 -10.02 -14.07
N ALA A 79 11.20 -10.28 -12.87
CA ALA A 79 10.52 -9.96 -11.63
C ALA A 79 10.26 -8.47 -11.49
N GLU A 80 11.27 -7.64 -11.76
CA GLU A 80 11.14 -6.19 -11.67
C GLU A 80 10.24 -5.60 -12.77
N ALA A 81 10.31 -6.13 -14.00
CA ALA A 81 9.42 -5.70 -15.07
C ALA A 81 7.95 -6.03 -14.75
N ILE A 82 7.67 -7.24 -14.23
CA ILE A 82 6.32 -7.60 -13.75
C ILE A 82 5.83 -6.61 -12.70
N ARG A 83 6.68 -6.29 -11.70
CA ARG A 83 6.35 -5.36 -10.63
C ARG A 83 5.94 -4.00 -11.21
N VAL A 84 6.82 -3.39 -12.01
CA VAL A 84 6.61 -2.04 -12.56
C VAL A 84 5.40 -2.00 -13.51
N ILE A 85 5.22 -3.00 -14.37
CA ILE A 85 4.06 -3.08 -15.28
C ILE A 85 2.76 -3.16 -14.47
N ASN A 86 2.72 -3.97 -13.40
CA ASN A 86 1.53 -4.08 -12.56
C ASN A 86 1.23 -2.78 -11.78
N GLU A 87 2.25 -2.07 -11.32
CA GLU A 87 2.10 -0.75 -10.69
C GLU A 87 1.49 0.26 -11.67
N GLN A 88 2.00 0.33 -12.89
CA GLN A 88 1.47 1.23 -13.93
C GLN A 88 0.05 0.84 -14.34
N LYS A 89 -0.20 -0.45 -14.55
CA LYS A 89 -1.55 -0.97 -14.85
C LYS A 89 -2.55 -0.58 -13.76
N ALA A 90 -2.16 -0.72 -12.49
CA ALA A 90 -3.01 -0.36 -11.36
C ALA A 90 -3.33 1.14 -11.34
N THR A 91 -2.36 1.99 -11.67
CA THR A 91 -2.57 3.45 -11.76
C THR A 91 -3.65 3.81 -12.78
N VAL A 92 -3.61 3.19 -13.95
CA VAL A 92 -4.64 3.40 -15.00
C VAL A 92 -6.01 2.86 -14.58
N ILE A 93 -6.05 1.68 -13.94
CA ILE A 93 -7.30 1.06 -13.50
C ILE A 93 -7.99 1.90 -12.43
N ILE A 94 -7.26 2.56 -11.53
CA ILE A 94 -7.84 3.36 -10.44
C ILE A 94 -8.79 4.44 -10.97
N GLU A 95 -8.48 5.07 -12.08
CA GLU A 95 -9.35 6.11 -12.67
C GLU A 95 -10.74 5.57 -13.03
N HIS A 96 -10.82 4.29 -13.38
CA HIS A 96 -12.04 3.60 -13.77
C HIS A 96 -12.62 2.68 -12.68
N LEU A 97 -11.95 2.62 -11.51
CA LEU A 97 -12.38 1.78 -10.40
C LEU A 97 -13.70 2.33 -9.83
N ALA A 98 -14.68 1.46 -9.63
CA ALA A 98 -15.90 1.75 -8.90
C ALA A 98 -16.13 0.68 -7.85
N TYR A 99 -16.62 1.10 -6.68
CA TYR A 99 -16.99 0.20 -5.60
C TYR A 99 -18.50 0.10 -5.50
N ASP A 100 -19.01 -1.11 -5.56
CA ASP A 100 -20.43 -1.39 -5.37
C ASP A 100 -20.67 -2.04 -4.02
N THR A 101 -21.87 -1.81 -3.48
CA THR A 101 -22.29 -2.49 -2.24
C THR A 101 -22.57 -3.94 -2.53
N VAL A 102 -22.04 -4.81 -1.69
CA VAL A 102 -22.46 -6.19 -1.58
C VAL A 102 -23.46 -6.34 -0.41
N GLU A 103 -24.35 -7.32 -0.47
CA GLU A 103 -25.32 -7.56 0.60
C GLU A 103 -24.65 -8.11 1.87
N GLU A 104 -23.44 -8.65 1.74
CA GLU A 104 -22.65 -9.18 2.85
C GLU A 104 -22.09 -8.02 3.70
N THR A 105 -22.42 -8.03 4.98
CA THR A 105 -21.89 -7.09 5.98
C THR A 105 -20.85 -7.78 6.84
N PHE A 106 -19.83 -7.05 7.29
CA PHE A 106 -18.92 -7.58 8.31
C PHE A 106 -19.68 -7.76 9.62
N ASP A 107 -19.63 -8.95 10.19
CA ASP A 107 -20.10 -9.19 11.55
C ASP A 107 -19.15 -8.50 12.55
N LEU A 108 -19.68 -8.09 13.70
CA LEU A 108 -18.87 -7.54 14.81
C LEU A 108 -17.80 -8.54 15.29
N ASP A 109 -17.99 -9.82 15.03
CA ASP A 109 -16.99 -10.86 15.29
C ASP A 109 -15.66 -10.64 14.57
N ILE A 110 -15.61 -9.82 13.53
CA ILE A 110 -14.34 -9.45 12.85
C ILE A 110 -13.34 -8.84 13.83
N PHE A 111 -13.80 -8.11 14.85
CA PHE A 111 -12.95 -7.51 15.86
C PHE A 111 -12.41 -8.52 16.87
N THR A 112 -13.08 -9.65 17.04
CA THR A 112 -12.72 -10.72 17.99
C THR A 112 -12.13 -11.96 17.32
N ALA A 113 -12.48 -12.19 16.06
CA ALA A 113 -11.96 -13.30 15.26
C ALA A 113 -10.45 -13.16 15.05
N GLY A 114 -9.67 -14.12 15.56
CA GLY A 114 -8.23 -14.15 15.40
C GLY A 114 -7.44 -13.52 16.55
N GLN A 115 -8.07 -13.15 17.64
CA GLN A 115 -7.35 -12.86 18.89
C GLN A 115 -6.81 -14.17 19.50
N THR A 116 -5.71 -14.67 18.91
CA THR A 116 -4.84 -15.64 19.59
C THR A 116 -4.26 -14.99 20.84
N LYS A 117 -3.95 -15.79 21.87
CA LYS A 117 -3.35 -15.35 23.15
C LYS A 117 -2.32 -14.28 22.90
N GLN A 118 -2.72 -13.03 23.10
CA GLN A 118 -1.84 -11.88 22.94
C GLN A 118 -1.06 -11.71 24.24
N ASP A 119 0.22 -11.38 24.11
CA ASP A 119 1.07 -11.09 25.25
C ASP A 119 0.70 -9.71 25.79
N LEU A 120 -0.15 -9.67 26.80
CA LEU A 120 -0.61 -8.45 27.47
C LEU A 120 0.54 -7.66 28.12
N SER A 121 1.74 -8.23 28.26
CA SER A 121 2.91 -7.49 28.76
C SER A 121 3.33 -6.36 27.82
N LYS A 122 2.90 -6.40 26.55
CA LYS A 122 3.11 -5.36 25.54
C LYS A 122 1.95 -4.38 25.44
N ALA A 123 0.88 -4.60 26.17
CA ALA A 123 -0.23 -3.65 26.25
C ALA A 123 0.23 -2.41 27.03
N GLY A 124 -0.20 -1.25 26.56
CA GLY A 124 -0.01 0.01 27.28
C GLY A 124 -0.94 0.13 28.51
N ASN A 125 -1.19 1.35 28.94
CA ASN A 125 -2.17 1.62 30.01
C ASN A 125 -3.58 1.23 29.56
N LYS A 126 -4.46 1.01 30.54
CA LYS A 126 -5.89 0.83 30.29
C LYS A 126 -6.43 2.07 29.57
N LEU A 127 -7.18 1.83 28.50
CA LEU A 127 -7.74 2.86 27.62
C LEU A 127 -9.20 3.16 28.01
N GLU A 128 -9.59 4.43 27.85
CA GLU A 128 -10.94 4.90 28.18
C GLU A 128 -11.84 5.06 26.94
N ARG A 129 -11.26 5.34 25.78
CA ARG A 129 -11.99 5.66 24.55
C ARG A 129 -11.83 4.63 23.44
N HIS A 130 -10.92 3.68 23.61
CA HIS A 130 -10.81 2.55 22.69
C HIS A 130 -11.94 1.55 22.93
N ILE A 131 -12.39 0.85 21.86
CA ILE A 131 -13.45 -0.16 21.99
C ILE A 131 -13.09 -1.33 22.92
N TYR A 132 -11.80 -1.53 23.22
CA TYR A 132 -11.29 -2.49 24.20
C TYR A 132 -10.44 -1.79 25.25
N ASP A 133 -10.33 -2.39 26.42
CA ASP A 133 -9.51 -1.87 27.53
C ASP A 133 -8.03 -1.73 27.17
N TYR A 134 -7.54 -2.46 26.19
CA TYR A 134 -6.14 -2.49 25.77
C TYR A 134 -6.00 -2.64 24.26
N VAL A 135 -4.95 -2.06 23.71
CA VAL A 135 -4.54 -2.25 22.31
C VAL A 135 -3.05 -2.57 22.23
N LEU A 136 -2.68 -3.47 21.32
CA LEU A 136 -1.28 -3.73 21.03
C LEU A 136 -0.81 -2.80 19.91
N THR A 137 0.30 -2.13 20.19
CA THR A 137 0.96 -1.24 19.24
C THR A 137 2.28 -1.85 18.79
N ASP A 138 2.60 -1.74 17.51
CA ASP A 138 3.80 -2.32 16.90
C ASP A 138 4.99 -1.34 16.93
N SER A 139 4.74 -0.06 17.27
CA SER A 139 5.76 0.99 17.32
C SER A 139 5.51 2.00 18.43
N ASN A 140 6.55 2.77 18.80
CA ASN A 140 6.43 3.88 19.73
C ASN A 140 5.55 5.02 19.18
N ILE A 141 5.54 5.21 17.86
CA ILE A 141 4.72 6.21 17.18
C ILE A 141 3.25 5.85 17.32
N GLU A 142 2.88 4.59 17.07
CA GLU A 142 1.52 4.12 17.30
C GLU A 142 1.11 4.26 18.78
N ARG A 143 2.02 3.97 19.72
CA ARG A 143 1.75 4.12 21.15
C ARG A 143 1.42 5.56 21.49
N GLN A 144 2.24 6.50 21.05
CA GLN A 144 1.99 7.93 21.25
C GLN A 144 0.67 8.35 20.62
N PHE A 145 0.39 7.89 19.41
CA PHE A 145 -0.87 8.18 18.71
C PHE A 145 -2.09 7.69 19.50
N VAL A 146 -2.03 6.49 20.07
CA VAL A 146 -3.07 5.92 20.93
C VAL A 146 -3.25 6.76 22.20
N GLU A 147 -2.17 7.16 22.88
CA GLU A 147 -2.23 8.00 24.09
C GLU A 147 -2.88 9.35 23.79
N GLU A 148 -2.55 9.97 22.66
CA GLU A 148 -3.13 11.23 22.24
C GLU A 148 -4.61 11.08 21.85
N LEU A 149 -5.02 10.01 21.18
CA LEU A 149 -6.43 9.69 20.90
C LEU A 149 -7.23 9.49 22.18
N ASP A 150 -6.69 8.74 23.13
CA ASP A 150 -7.40 8.37 24.36
C ASP A 150 -7.58 9.56 25.31
N THR A 151 -6.66 10.50 25.31
CA THR A 151 -6.69 11.72 26.14
C THR A 151 -7.43 12.90 25.50
N SER A 152 -7.68 12.84 24.19
CA SER A 152 -8.32 13.93 23.44
C SER A 152 -9.78 14.11 23.84
N LYS A 153 -10.19 15.36 24.09
CA LYS A 153 -11.59 15.71 24.39
C LYS A 153 -12.50 15.65 23.17
N ASP A 154 -11.92 15.70 21.98
CA ASP A 154 -12.65 15.72 20.70
C ASP A 154 -12.95 14.31 20.18
N VAL A 155 -12.21 13.30 20.63
CA VAL A 155 -12.43 11.89 20.28
C VAL A 155 -13.53 11.31 21.16
N VAL A 156 -14.51 10.65 20.54
CA VAL A 156 -15.57 9.90 21.23
C VAL A 156 -15.13 8.46 21.47
N VAL A 157 -14.78 7.78 20.41
CA VAL A 157 -14.35 6.39 20.42
C VAL A 157 -13.39 6.14 19.25
N TYR A 158 -12.47 5.22 19.43
CA TYR A 158 -11.60 4.76 18.36
C TYR A 158 -11.35 3.25 18.43
N ALA A 159 -10.93 2.67 17.34
CA ALA A 159 -10.61 1.25 17.24
C ALA A 159 -9.41 1.02 16.30
N LYS A 160 -8.50 0.12 16.68
CA LYS A 160 -7.56 -0.47 15.73
C LYS A 160 -8.35 -1.45 14.86
N LEU A 161 -8.33 -1.24 13.54
CA LEU A 161 -9.08 -2.10 12.63
C LEU A 161 -8.45 -3.50 12.56
N PRO A 162 -9.26 -4.55 12.57
CA PRO A 162 -8.75 -5.91 12.48
C PRO A 162 -8.21 -6.19 11.07
N ARG A 163 -7.26 -7.13 10.98
CA ARG A 163 -6.67 -7.55 9.68
C ARG A 163 -7.69 -8.07 8.67
N GLY A 164 -8.88 -8.44 9.12
CA GLY A 164 -9.99 -8.87 8.26
C GLY A 164 -10.77 -7.71 7.62
N PHE A 165 -10.56 -6.46 8.06
CA PHE A 165 -11.16 -5.30 7.41
C PHE A 165 -10.34 -4.93 6.18
N LEU A 166 -10.77 -5.40 5.02
CA LEU A 166 -10.01 -5.29 3.78
C LEU A 166 -10.76 -4.45 2.74
N ILE A 167 -10.04 -3.53 2.12
CA ILE A 167 -10.50 -2.82 0.93
C ILE A 167 -9.81 -3.47 -0.28
N PRO A 168 -10.55 -4.11 -1.18
CA PRO A 168 -9.97 -4.72 -2.36
C PRO A 168 -9.38 -3.67 -3.29
N THR A 169 -8.16 -3.90 -3.77
CA THR A 169 -7.49 -3.01 -4.73
C THR A 169 -6.86 -3.81 -5.87
N PRO A 170 -6.60 -3.21 -7.03
CA PRO A 170 -5.95 -3.88 -8.15
C PRO A 170 -4.54 -4.43 -7.87
N VAL A 171 -3.93 -4.00 -6.76
CA VAL A 171 -2.59 -4.41 -6.33
C VAL A 171 -2.59 -5.22 -5.03
N GLY A 172 -3.73 -5.80 -4.70
CA GLY A 172 -3.96 -6.57 -3.47
C GLY A 172 -4.70 -5.78 -2.40
N ASP A 173 -5.19 -6.51 -1.41
CA ASP A 173 -6.02 -5.95 -0.36
C ASP A 173 -5.28 -4.89 0.46
N TYR A 174 -6.04 -3.88 0.89
CA TYR A 174 -5.57 -2.81 1.75
C TYR A 174 -6.34 -2.84 3.07
N ASN A 175 -5.63 -2.78 4.18
CA ASN A 175 -6.20 -2.75 5.51
C ASN A 175 -5.79 -1.42 6.18
N PRO A 176 -6.72 -0.47 6.37
CA PRO A 176 -6.48 0.71 7.19
C PRO A 176 -6.26 0.33 8.65
N ASP A 177 -5.45 1.10 9.37
CA ASP A 177 -5.10 0.76 10.76
C ASP A 177 -6.17 1.18 11.78
N TRP A 178 -6.78 2.34 11.60
CA TRP A 178 -7.61 2.96 12.63
C TRP A 178 -8.96 3.46 12.11
N ALA A 179 -9.99 3.29 12.93
CA ALA A 179 -11.27 3.98 12.79
C ALA A 179 -11.47 4.89 14.01
N ILE A 180 -11.81 6.16 13.78
CA ILE A 180 -11.90 7.18 14.82
C ILE A 180 -13.19 7.97 14.66
N SER A 181 -13.95 8.10 15.71
CA SER A 181 -15.15 8.93 15.78
C SER A 181 -14.93 10.16 16.64
N PHE A 182 -15.32 11.30 16.14
CA PHE A 182 -15.19 12.58 16.83
C PHE A 182 -16.55 13.11 17.33
N LYS A 183 -16.53 14.01 18.31
CA LYS A 183 -17.73 14.65 18.83
C LYS A 183 -18.43 15.49 17.76
N GLU A 184 -19.74 15.44 17.79
CA GLU A 184 -20.59 16.29 16.94
C GLU A 184 -20.32 17.78 17.24
N GLY A 185 -20.01 18.56 16.21
CA GLY A 185 -19.64 19.97 16.34
C GLY A 185 -18.15 20.27 16.28
N ALA A 186 -17.26 19.33 16.70
CA ALA A 186 -15.84 19.40 16.38
C ALA A 186 -15.59 18.82 14.99
N VAL A 187 -16.18 17.65 14.71
CA VAL A 187 -16.18 16.98 13.40
C VAL A 187 -17.36 16.03 13.32
N LYS A 188 -18.04 16.00 12.17
CA LYS A 188 -19.19 15.09 11.94
C LYS A 188 -18.78 13.79 11.22
N HIS A 189 -17.57 13.25 11.45
CA HIS A 189 -17.08 12.21 10.58
C HIS A 189 -16.42 11.08 11.35
N VAL A 190 -16.55 9.86 10.86
CA VAL A 190 -15.72 8.72 11.24
C VAL A 190 -14.48 8.75 10.34
N TYR A 191 -13.29 8.72 10.94
CA TYR A 191 -12.04 8.70 10.18
C TYR A 191 -11.43 7.31 10.17
N PHE A 192 -11.02 6.90 9.00
CA PHE A 192 -10.15 5.74 8.82
C PHE A 192 -8.75 6.28 8.56
N VAL A 193 -7.81 5.95 9.41
CA VAL A 193 -6.42 6.40 9.30
C VAL A 193 -5.57 5.26 8.78
N ALA A 194 -4.88 5.48 7.70
CA ALA A 194 -3.88 4.52 7.26
C ALA A 194 -2.61 4.67 8.09
N GLU A 195 -1.93 3.59 8.21
CA GLU A 195 -0.69 3.28 8.89
C GLU A 195 0.22 4.44 9.34
N THR A 196 0.50 4.48 10.64
CA THR A 196 1.45 5.39 11.28
C THR A 196 2.86 4.78 11.33
N LYS A 197 3.45 4.43 10.21
CA LYS A 197 4.85 4.01 10.15
C LYS A 197 5.76 5.17 9.87
N GLY A 198 6.46 5.65 10.89
CA GLY A 198 7.66 6.51 10.83
C GLY A 198 7.56 7.66 9.82
N SER A 199 8.37 8.70 9.94
CA SER A 199 8.28 9.91 9.13
C SER A 199 8.01 9.64 7.63
N MET A 200 6.91 10.17 7.14
CA MET A 200 6.55 10.17 5.71
C MET A 200 7.68 10.69 4.79
N SER A 201 8.64 11.43 5.36
CA SER A 201 9.79 12.00 4.65
C SER A 201 10.93 11.01 4.36
N SER A 202 10.98 9.88 5.07
CA SER A 202 12.02 8.85 4.87
C SER A 202 11.51 7.59 4.17
N MET A 203 10.22 7.49 3.94
CA MET A 203 9.61 6.41 3.19
C MET A 203 9.34 6.88 1.77
N GLU A 204 10.16 6.41 0.84
CA GLU A 204 9.64 6.11 -0.48
C GLU A 204 8.53 5.06 -0.27
N LEU A 205 7.30 5.52 -0.03
CA LEU A 205 6.14 4.64 -0.10
C LEU A 205 6.27 3.92 -1.43
N ARG A 206 6.40 2.61 -1.38
CA ARG A 206 6.44 1.82 -2.61
C ARG A 206 5.24 2.22 -3.45
N GLU A 207 5.38 2.27 -4.75
CA GLU A 207 4.29 2.68 -5.66
C GLU A 207 3.00 1.85 -5.42
N ILE A 208 3.17 0.59 -4.99
CA ILE A 208 2.06 -0.27 -4.56
C ILE A 208 1.29 0.32 -3.37
N GLU A 209 1.98 0.86 -2.37
CA GLU A 209 1.34 1.45 -1.18
C GLU A 209 0.64 2.77 -1.55
N LYS A 210 1.26 3.60 -2.36
CA LYS A 210 0.62 4.81 -2.93
C LYS A 210 -0.64 4.45 -3.71
N THR A 211 -0.59 3.37 -4.47
CA THR A 211 -1.72 2.86 -5.24
C THR A 211 -2.85 2.40 -4.32
N LYS A 212 -2.55 1.64 -3.27
CA LYS A 212 -3.54 1.20 -2.27
C LYS A 212 -4.20 2.38 -1.56
N ILE A 213 -3.43 3.41 -1.18
CA ILE A 213 -3.95 4.64 -0.58
C ILE A 213 -4.90 5.38 -1.53
N LYS A 214 -4.55 5.49 -2.82
CA LYS A 214 -5.43 6.10 -3.83
C LYS A 214 -6.75 5.32 -3.98
N CYS A 215 -6.69 3.98 -3.98
CA CYS A 215 -7.88 3.14 -4.01
C CYS A 215 -8.75 3.34 -2.77
N ALA A 216 -8.15 3.41 -1.58
CA ALA A 216 -8.87 3.65 -0.34
C ALA A 216 -9.57 5.02 -0.35
N ARG A 217 -8.91 6.08 -0.81
CA ARG A 217 -9.55 7.39 -0.97
C ARG A 217 -10.78 7.31 -1.86
N LYS A 218 -10.64 6.67 -3.02
CA LYS A 218 -11.76 6.48 -3.95
C LYS A 218 -12.89 5.65 -3.33
N PHE A 219 -12.56 4.60 -2.60
CA PHE A 219 -13.53 3.77 -1.89
C PHE A 219 -14.39 4.59 -0.92
N PHE A 220 -13.76 5.40 -0.07
CA PHE A 220 -14.48 6.25 0.88
C PHE A 220 -15.24 7.39 0.22
N ASP A 221 -14.71 7.95 -0.88
CA ASP A 221 -15.44 8.92 -1.70
C ASP A 221 -16.72 8.32 -2.30
N ASP A 222 -16.66 7.10 -2.80
CA ASP A 222 -17.81 6.39 -3.36
C ASP A 222 -18.82 6.01 -2.28
N ILE A 223 -18.38 5.61 -1.09
CA ILE A 223 -19.25 5.42 0.09
C ILE A 223 -19.97 6.72 0.43
N ASN A 224 -19.27 7.82 0.55
CA ASN A 224 -19.85 9.11 0.89
C ASN A 224 -20.88 9.57 -0.12
N LYS A 225 -20.67 9.32 -1.42
CA LYS A 225 -21.66 9.65 -2.47
C LYS A 225 -22.94 8.82 -2.36
N LYS A 226 -22.81 7.53 -1.98
CA LYS A 226 -23.94 6.59 -1.96
C LYS A 226 -24.74 6.64 -0.66
N PHE A 227 -24.09 6.83 0.50
CA PHE A 227 -24.71 6.56 1.79
C PHE A 227 -24.97 7.78 2.67
N ALA A 228 -24.17 8.78 2.63
CA ALA A 228 -24.39 10.07 3.29
C ALA A 228 -23.17 10.99 3.05
N PRO A 229 -23.27 11.99 2.20
CA PRO A 229 -22.15 12.86 1.86
C PRO A 229 -21.48 13.44 3.09
N GLY A 230 -20.16 13.22 3.21
CA GLY A 230 -19.32 13.83 4.21
C GLY A 230 -19.27 13.17 5.59
N GLN A 231 -19.85 11.98 5.77
CA GLN A 231 -19.83 11.29 7.08
C GLN A 231 -18.53 10.52 7.34
N VAL A 232 -17.86 10.02 6.30
CA VAL A 232 -16.60 9.27 6.43
C VAL A 232 -15.51 9.98 5.68
N LYS A 233 -14.37 10.24 6.33
CA LYS A 233 -13.18 10.77 5.70
C LYS A 233 -12.03 9.79 5.87
N TYR A 234 -11.26 9.62 4.83
CA TYR A 234 -10.06 8.80 4.85
C TYR A 234 -8.85 9.67 4.53
N ASP A 235 -7.81 9.54 5.31
CA ASP A 235 -6.50 10.08 4.98
C ASP A 235 -5.37 9.28 5.64
N VAL A 236 -4.14 9.57 5.21
CA VAL A 236 -2.91 9.02 5.79
C VAL A 236 -2.29 10.09 6.67
N VAL A 237 -2.07 9.76 7.94
CA VAL A 237 -1.47 10.66 8.91
C VAL A 237 -0.26 10.00 9.58
N ASP A 238 0.71 10.79 9.94
CA ASP A 238 1.92 10.36 10.66
C ASP A 238 1.88 10.73 12.14
N SER A 239 0.87 11.49 12.55
CA SER A 239 0.74 11.98 13.93
C SER A 239 -0.70 12.39 14.23
N PHE A 240 -1.02 12.44 15.53
CA PHE A 240 -2.30 12.98 16.01
C PHE A 240 -2.47 14.46 15.66
N GLY A 241 -1.41 15.24 15.72
CA GLY A 241 -1.44 16.65 15.31
C GLY A 241 -1.91 16.82 13.88
N LYS A 242 -1.37 16.00 12.96
CA LYS A 242 -1.77 16.01 11.55
C LYS A 242 -3.21 15.58 11.35
N LEU A 243 -3.65 14.55 12.08
CA LEU A 243 -5.06 14.15 12.10
C LEU A 243 -5.96 15.33 12.47
N MET A 244 -5.63 16.06 13.54
CA MET A 244 -6.45 17.19 14.02
C MET A 244 -6.46 18.38 13.05
N GLU A 245 -5.42 18.59 12.25
CA GLU A 245 -5.42 19.60 11.17
C GLU A 245 -6.41 19.25 10.06
N ILE A 246 -6.54 17.97 9.73
CA ILE A 246 -7.45 17.49 8.67
C ILE A 246 -8.90 17.47 9.14
N VAL A 247 -9.10 17.27 10.44
CA VAL A 247 -10.40 17.08 11.09
C VAL A 247 -11.12 18.41 11.36
N LYS A 248 -10.38 19.46 11.69
CA LYS A 248 -10.91 20.82 11.93
C LYS A 248 -11.18 21.55 10.62
#